data_a57ca4d251ce4749f4d1767d59eb81dc
#
_entry.id   a57ca4d251ce4749f4d1767d59eb81dc
#
_cell.length_a   1.000
_cell.length_b   1.000
_cell.length_c   1.000
_cell.angle_alpha   90.00
_cell.angle_beta   90.00
_cell.angle_gamma   90.00
#
_symmetry.space_group_name_H-M   'P 1'
#
loop_
_entity.id
_entity.type
_entity.pdbx_description
1 polymer ?
#
loop_
_entity_poly.entity_id
_entity_poly.type
_entity_poly.pdbx_seq_one_letter_code
_entity_poly.pdbx_strand_id
1 'polypeptide(L)'
;SYASLIGFALVAMAIAASLRFPPQSQSEQHGGGRPLGEIARQPVFIVAALSAAVGYGVMNLLMNATPLAMDFCGLGFGDTAFVLQWHVIGMFAPSFFTGHLIARFGVLNVLFAGALLMAACIVIAVQGITLMHFWWALLLLGIGWNFLYIGGTTLLTEAYAPAEKAKTQGLNDFLMFFAMAGSSFFSGVLVTSAGWTVLNQIAIPFVALSVFA
;
A
#
# COMPACT_ATOMS: atom_id res chain seq x y z
N SER A 1 17.33 15.36 11.92
CA SER A 1 18.44 14.65 12.60
C SER A 1 17.86 13.48 13.42
N TYR A 2 18.68 12.47 13.76
CA TYR A 2 18.22 11.31 14.58
C TYR A 2 17.70 11.75 15.96
N ALA A 3 18.16 12.86 16.50
CA ALA A 3 17.68 13.42 17.76
C ALA A 3 16.19 13.79 17.74
N SER A 4 15.67 14.28 16.61
CA SER A 4 14.23 14.58 16.49
C SER A 4 13.40 13.30 16.47
N LEU A 5 13.89 12.22 15.87
CA LEU A 5 13.22 10.92 15.88
C LEU A 5 13.12 10.33 17.30
N ILE A 6 14.18 10.48 18.10
CA ILE A 6 14.17 10.08 19.52
C ILE A 6 13.10 10.87 20.28
N GLY A 7 13.02 12.19 20.06
CA GLY A 7 11.99 13.02 20.68
C GLY A 7 10.57 12.56 20.35
N PHE A 8 10.27 12.28 19.07
CA PHE A 8 8.98 11.74 18.66
C PHE A 8 8.69 10.36 19.26
N ALA A 9 9.69 9.48 19.32
CA ALA A 9 9.54 8.16 19.92
C ALA A 9 9.21 8.24 21.42
N LEU A 10 9.87 9.11 22.17
CA LEU A 10 9.59 9.33 23.59
C LEU A 10 8.18 9.89 23.83
N VAL A 11 7.75 10.84 23.00
CA VAL A 11 6.37 11.38 23.07
C VAL A 11 5.36 10.28 22.77
N ALA A 12 5.57 9.49 21.72
CA ALA A 12 4.71 8.35 21.37
C ALA A 12 4.65 7.31 22.49
N MET A 13 5.79 6.98 23.11
CA MET A 13 5.85 6.09 24.28
C MET A 13 5.07 6.64 25.48
N ALA A 14 5.22 7.93 25.78
CA ALA A 14 4.49 8.58 26.88
C ALA A 14 2.97 8.55 26.65
N ILE A 15 2.52 8.83 25.41
CA ILE A 15 1.11 8.73 25.03
C ILE A 15 0.64 7.27 25.17
N ALA A 16 1.36 6.30 24.64
CA ALA A 16 1.01 4.89 24.71
C ALA A 16 0.92 4.39 26.16
N ALA A 17 1.84 4.81 27.04
CA ALA A 17 1.80 4.49 28.46
C ALA A 17 0.62 5.11 29.23
N SER A 18 0.07 6.22 28.73
CA SER A 18 -1.12 6.88 29.30
C SER A 18 -2.44 6.23 28.88
N LEU A 19 -2.45 5.42 27.82
CA LEU A 19 -3.66 4.77 27.30
C LEU A 19 -4.07 3.60 28.21
N ARG A 20 -5.32 3.61 28.63
CA ARG A 20 -5.94 2.49 29.33
C ARG A 20 -6.78 1.71 28.34
N PHE A 21 -6.33 0.50 28.00
CA PHE A 21 -7.09 -0.40 27.15
C PHE A 21 -8.19 -1.09 27.97
N PRO A 22 -9.44 -1.15 27.46
CA PRO A 22 -10.46 -1.97 28.09
C PRO A 22 -10.03 -3.44 28.08
N PRO A 23 -10.41 -4.25 29.10
CA PRO A 23 -10.11 -5.67 29.11
C PRO A 23 -10.75 -6.34 27.87
N GLN A 24 -10.00 -7.24 27.25
CA GLN A 24 -10.49 -8.03 26.12
C GLN A 24 -11.70 -8.86 26.55
N SER A 25 -12.72 -8.92 25.68
CA SER A 25 -13.89 -9.76 25.94
C SER A 25 -13.49 -11.25 25.99
N GLN A 26 -14.20 -12.06 26.78
CA GLN A 26 -13.90 -13.50 26.88
C GLN A 26 -14.04 -14.22 25.52
N SER A 27 -14.88 -13.72 24.61
CA SER A 27 -15.01 -14.24 23.24
C SER A 27 -13.77 -14.01 22.39
N GLU A 28 -13.01 -12.95 22.65
CA GLU A 28 -11.74 -12.67 21.95
C GLU A 28 -10.57 -13.50 22.51
N GLN A 29 -10.63 -13.87 23.81
CA GLN A 29 -9.59 -14.64 24.48
C GLN A 29 -9.60 -16.14 24.12
N HIS A 30 -10.74 -16.71 23.76
CA HIS A 30 -10.89 -18.17 23.55
C HIS A 30 -10.67 -18.63 22.11
N GLY A 31 -10.18 -17.77 21.19
CA GLY A 31 -9.80 -18.17 19.84
C GLY A 31 -10.92 -18.85 19.04
N GLY A 32 -12.18 -18.56 19.37
CA GLY A 32 -13.35 -19.11 18.73
C GLY A 32 -13.50 -18.63 17.28
N GLY A 33 -14.46 -19.22 16.57
CA GLY A 33 -14.79 -18.86 15.20
C GLY A 33 -14.23 -19.82 14.16
N ARG A 34 -14.53 -19.53 12.89
CA ARG A 34 -14.19 -20.37 11.73
C ARG A 34 -12.68 -20.61 11.62
N PRO A 35 -12.25 -21.76 11.07
CA PRO A 35 -10.85 -22.00 10.72
C PRO A 35 -10.33 -20.95 9.76
N LEU A 36 -9.04 -20.57 9.88
CA LEU A 36 -8.42 -19.55 9.01
C LEU A 36 -8.51 -19.90 7.53
N GLY A 37 -8.42 -21.22 7.18
CA GLY A 37 -8.55 -21.67 5.80
C GLY A 37 -9.95 -21.48 5.20
N GLU A 38 -11.00 -21.45 6.03
CA GLU A 38 -12.35 -21.12 5.58
C GLU A 38 -12.49 -19.61 5.32
N ILE A 39 -11.97 -18.79 6.21
CA ILE A 39 -11.96 -17.33 6.06
C ILE A 39 -11.17 -16.92 4.80
N ALA A 40 -9.98 -17.50 4.61
CA ALA A 40 -9.11 -17.21 3.48
C ALA A 40 -9.69 -17.59 2.10
N ARG A 41 -10.68 -18.48 2.05
CA ARG A 41 -11.36 -18.85 0.80
C ARG A 41 -12.56 -17.97 0.45
N GLN A 42 -12.95 -17.07 1.33
CA GLN A 42 -14.06 -16.15 1.03
C GLN A 42 -13.63 -15.13 -0.04
N PRO A 43 -14.49 -14.88 -1.05
CA PRO A 43 -14.18 -13.86 -2.08
C PRO A 43 -13.84 -12.51 -1.48
N VAL A 44 -14.56 -12.08 -0.45
CA VAL A 44 -14.32 -10.81 0.26
C VAL A 44 -12.89 -10.74 0.84
N PHE A 45 -12.41 -11.83 1.48
CA PHE A 45 -11.06 -11.90 1.99
C PHE A 45 -10.02 -11.85 0.85
N ILE A 46 -10.27 -12.60 -0.23
CA ILE A 46 -9.35 -12.67 -1.37
C ILE A 46 -9.20 -11.30 -2.02
N VAL A 47 -10.32 -10.61 -2.30
CA VAL A 47 -10.29 -9.26 -2.90
C VAL A 47 -9.60 -8.26 -1.95
N ALA A 48 -9.91 -8.28 -0.66
CA ALA A 48 -9.32 -7.40 0.33
C ALA A 48 -7.80 -7.60 0.44
N ALA A 49 -7.36 -8.85 0.60
CA ALA A 49 -5.95 -9.20 0.75
C ALA A 49 -5.14 -8.95 -0.53
N LEU A 50 -5.70 -9.27 -1.70
CA LEU A 50 -5.05 -8.96 -2.99
C LEU A 50 -4.91 -7.45 -3.19
N SER A 51 -5.95 -6.66 -2.92
CA SER A 51 -5.89 -5.20 -3.05
C SER A 51 -4.81 -4.60 -2.16
N ALA A 52 -4.72 -5.03 -0.90
CA ALA A 52 -3.70 -4.58 0.03
C ALA A 52 -2.29 -5.04 -0.40
N ALA A 53 -2.11 -6.32 -0.73
CA ALA A 53 -0.81 -6.89 -1.09
C ALA A 53 -0.29 -6.33 -2.42
N VAL A 54 -1.13 -6.21 -3.45
CA VAL A 54 -0.77 -5.60 -4.74
C VAL A 54 -0.50 -4.12 -4.57
N GLY A 55 -1.36 -3.40 -3.84
CA GLY A 55 -1.18 -1.99 -3.55
C GLY A 55 0.18 -1.71 -2.92
N TYR A 56 0.53 -2.43 -1.85
CA TYR A 56 1.82 -2.29 -1.18
C TYR A 56 2.99 -2.79 -2.01
N GLY A 57 2.86 -3.95 -2.65
CA GLY A 57 3.94 -4.55 -3.43
C GLY A 57 4.34 -3.68 -4.61
N VAL A 58 3.38 -3.21 -5.41
CA VAL A 58 3.63 -2.34 -6.57
C VAL A 58 4.14 -0.97 -6.12
N MET A 59 3.50 -0.36 -5.11
CA MET A 59 3.95 0.92 -4.57
C MET A 59 5.40 0.85 -4.10
N ASN A 60 5.74 -0.16 -3.30
CA ASN A 60 7.07 -0.31 -2.75
C ASN A 60 8.12 -0.64 -3.84
N LEU A 61 7.75 -1.44 -4.86
CA LEU A 61 8.60 -1.74 -6.01
C LEU A 61 9.02 -0.46 -6.75
N LEU A 62 8.04 0.37 -7.13
CA LEU A 62 8.28 1.57 -7.93
C LEU A 62 8.93 2.68 -7.09
N MET A 63 8.46 2.90 -5.85
CA MET A 63 9.00 3.93 -4.97
C MET A 63 10.48 3.70 -4.67
N ASN A 64 10.88 2.45 -4.36
CA ASN A 64 12.28 2.14 -4.06
C ASN A 64 13.19 2.20 -5.30
N ALA A 65 12.66 1.87 -6.48
CA ALA A 65 13.42 1.95 -7.74
C ALA A 65 13.59 3.39 -8.26
N THR A 66 12.66 4.29 -7.91
CA THR A 66 12.61 5.65 -8.45
C THR A 66 13.90 6.45 -8.24
N PRO A 67 14.52 6.50 -7.04
CA PRO A 67 15.76 7.27 -6.85
C PRO A 67 16.88 6.82 -7.78
N LEU A 68 17.06 5.50 -7.96
CA LEU A 68 18.05 4.95 -8.86
C LEU A 68 17.71 5.25 -10.33
N ALA A 69 16.45 5.11 -10.72
CA ALA A 69 16.00 5.42 -12.07
C ALA A 69 16.21 6.88 -12.42
N MET A 70 15.92 7.81 -11.49
CA MET A 70 16.12 9.24 -11.67
C MET A 70 17.60 9.60 -11.78
N ASP A 71 18.45 8.97 -10.95
CA ASP A 71 19.91 9.16 -11.01
C ASP A 71 20.47 8.71 -12.36
N PHE A 72 20.06 7.54 -12.88
CA PHE A 72 20.44 7.06 -14.21
C PHE A 72 19.97 7.99 -15.35
N CYS A 73 18.92 8.76 -15.12
CA CYS A 73 18.43 9.76 -16.07
C CYS A 73 19.10 11.15 -15.89
N GLY A 74 20.07 11.28 -14.97
CA GLY A 74 20.77 12.53 -14.70
C GLY A 74 19.98 13.56 -13.90
N LEU A 75 18.88 13.13 -13.24
CA LEU A 75 18.10 13.99 -12.35
C LEU A 75 18.75 14.06 -10.97
N GLY A 76 18.86 15.26 -10.42
CA GLY A 76 19.57 15.50 -9.18
C GLY A 76 18.81 15.05 -7.92
N PHE A 77 19.52 15.01 -6.80
CA PHE A 77 18.93 14.69 -5.49
C PHE A 77 17.73 15.57 -5.13
N GLY A 78 17.76 16.87 -5.47
CA GLY A 78 16.66 17.80 -5.23
C GLY A 78 15.38 17.41 -5.98
N ASP A 79 15.52 16.98 -7.24
CA ASP A 79 14.40 16.50 -8.06
C ASP A 79 13.79 15.21 -7.49
N THR A 80 14.67 14.28 -7.09
CA THR A 80 14.24 13.03 -6.45
C THR A 80 13.50 13.29 -5.14
N ALA A 81 14.04 14.17 -4.28
CA ALA A 81 13.38 14.55 -3.04
C ALA A 81 12.01 15.19 -3.28
N PHE A 82 11.91 16.06 -4.29
CA PHE A 82 10.64 16.68 -4.69
C PHE A 82 9.61 15.64 -5.12
N VAL A 83 9.98 14.70 -5.97
CA VAL A 83 9.08 13.63 -6.45
C VAL A 83 8.61 12.74 -5.29
N LEU A 84 9.52 12.32 -4.41
CA LEU A 84 9.17 11.49 -3.25
C LEU A 84 8.31 12.23 -2.22
N GLN A 85 8.52 13.53 -2.00
CA GLN A 85 7.65 14.33 -1.13
C GLN A 85 6.20 14.34 -1.62
N TRP A 86 6.00 14.56 -2.92
CA TRP A 86 4.65 14.54 -3.50
C TRP A 86 4.04 13.16 -3.52
N HIS A 87 4.84 12.10 -3.70
CA HIS A 87 4.39 10.74 -3.52
C HIS A 87 3.84 10.49 -2.11
N VAL A 88 4.59 10.88 -1.07
CA VAL A 88 4.15 10.75 0.32
C VAL A 88 2.88 11.57 0.60
N ILE A 89 2.77 12.79 0.05
CA ILE A 89 1.54 13.57 0.11
C ILE A 89 0.39 12.80 -0.54
N GLY A 90 0.60 12.22 -1.72
CA GLY A 90 -0.37 11.37 -2.42
C GLY A 90 -0.79 10.14 -1.62
N MET A 91 0.12 9.55 -0.84
CA MET A 91 -0.19 8.41 0.04
C MET A 91 -1.12 8.79 1.21
N PHE A 92 -0.90 9.93 1.83
CA PHE A 92 -1.57 10.24 3.11
C PHE A 92 -2.65 11.31 3.02
N ALA A 93 -2.54 12.31 2.15
CA ALA A 93 -3.55 13.36 2.03
C ALA A 93 -4.95 12.83 1.65
N PRO A 94 -5.11 11.84 0.74
CA PRO A 94 -6.42 11.28 0.45
C PRO A 94 -7.10 10.63 1.64
N SER A 95 -6.37 10.17 2.66
CA SER A 95 -6.93 9.50 3.85
C SER A 95 -7.98 10.36 4.58
N PHE A 96 -7.88 11.69 4.48
CA PHE A 96 -8.86 12.59 5.09
C PHE A 96 -10.26 12.47 4.47
N PHE A 97 -10.36 11.98 3.23
CA PHE A 97 -11.63 11.86 2.52
C PHE A 97 -11.91 10.48 1.92
N THR A 98 -10.94 9.56 1.88
CA THR A 98 -11.14 8.21 1.35
C THR A 98 -12.28 7.48 2.07
N GLY A 99 -12.41 7.62 3.39
CA GLY A 99 -13.54 7.08 4.13
C GLY A 99 -14.90 7.62 3.67
N HIS A 100 -14.98 8.90 3.33
CA HIS A 100 -16.21 9.49 2.77
C HIS A 100 -16.51 8.99 1.35
N LEU A 101 -15.46 8.76 0.55
CA LEU A 101 -15.62 8.16 -0.79
C LEU A 101 -16.14 6.73 -0.68
N ILE A 102 -15.63 5.93 0.25
CA ILE A 102 -16.10 4.57 0.52
C ILE A 102 -17.57 4.59 0.96
N ALA A 103 -17.94 5.48 1.88
CA ALA A 103 -19.31 5.59 2.36
C ALA A 103 -20.29 6.03 1.26
N ARG A 104 -19.85 6.87 0.32
CA ARG A 104 -20.69 7.42 -0.76
C ARG A 104 -20.79 6.51 -1.97
N PHE A 105 -19.68 5.92 -2.39
CA PHE A 105 -19.57 5.18 -3.65
C PHE A 105 -19.42 3.66 -3.46
N GLY A 106 -19.22 3.21 -2.23
CA GLY A 106 -18.92 1.81 -1.92
C GLY A 106 -17.44 1.47 -2.03
N VAL A 107 -17.01 0.48 -1.26
CA VAL A 107 -15.61 0.08 -1.14
C VAL A 107 -15.03 -0.44 -2.46
N LEU A 108 -15.78 -1.24 -3.22
CA LEU A 108 -15.31 -1.83 -4.48
C LEU A 108 -15.03 -0.77 -5.54
N ASN A 109 -15.86 0.27 -5.64
CA ASN A 109 -15.61 1.37 -6.59
C ASN A 109 -14.36 2.18 -6.22
N VAL A 110 -14.05 2.33 -4.93
CA VAL A 110 -12.83 2.99 -4.48
C VAL A 110 -11.60 2.13 -4.76
N LEU A 111 -11.70 0.80 -4.55
CA LEU A 111 -10.64 -0.15 -4.93
C LEU A 111 -10.37 -0.10 -6.44
N PHE A 112 -11.42 -0.14 -7.25
CA PHE A 112 -11.31 -0.05 -8.71
C PHE A 112 -10.66 1.27 -9.14
N ALA A 113 -11.06 2.41 -8.56
CA ALA A 113 -10.42 3.70 -8.81
C ALA A 113 -8.94 3.69 -8.43
N GLY A 114 -8.57 3.07 -7.31
CA GLY A 114 -7.19 2.88 -6.88
C GLY A 114 -6.36 2.08 -7.89
N ALA A 115 -6.91 0.98 -8.39
CA ALA A 115 -6.27 0.15 -9.41
C ALA A 115 -6.09 0.91 -10.75
N LEU A 116 -7.09 1.70 -11.16
CA LEU A 116 -6.97 2.57 -12.35
C LEU A 116 -5.89 3.65 -12.18
N LEU A 117 -5.76 4.25 -11.00
CA LEU A 117 -4.70 5.22 -10.73
C LEU A 117 -3.32 4.58 -10.78
N MET A 118 -3.15 3.35 -10.29
CA MET A 118 -1.90 2.61 -10.43
C MET A 118 -1.61 2.24 -11.90
N ALA A 119 -2.62 1.86 -12.66
CA ALA A 119 -2.46 1.62 -14.10
C ALA A 119 -2.05 2.91 -14.83
N ALA A 120 -2.65 4.05 -14.52
CA ALA A 120 -2.27 5.35 -15.07
C ALA A 120 -0.83 5.75 -14.68
N CYS A 121 -0.41 5.45 -13.43
CA CYS A 121 0.99 5.59 -13.00
C CYS A 121 1.94 4.84 -13.96
N ILE A 122 1.68 3.56 -14.21
CA ILE A 122 2.52 2.75 -15.08
C ILE A 122 2.56 3.30 -16.51
N VAL A 123 1.40 3.69 -17.06
CA VAL A 123 1.31 4.28 -18.40
C VAL A 123 2.19 5.53 -18.49
N ILE A 124 2.12 6.44 -17.54
CA ILE A 124 2.95 7.66 -17.53
C ILE A 124 4.43 7.32 -17.35
N ALA A 125 4.75 6.39 -16.45
CA ALA A 125 6.12 5.97 -16.15
C ALA A 125 6.85 5.36 -17.35
N VAL A 126 6.13 4.71 -18.27
CA VAL A 126 6.73 4.12 -19.47
C VAL A 126 6.77 5.09 -20.66
N GLN A 127 6.06 6.23 -20.61
CA GLN A 127 6.03 7.21 -21.70
C GLN A 127 7.24 8.14 -21.71
N GLY A 128 7.98 8.26 -20.62
CA GLY A 128 9.14 9.15 -20.59
C GLY A 128 9.91 9.11 -19.26
N ILE A 129 11.03 9.82 -19.27
CA ILE A 129 12.02 9.87 -18.17
C ILE A 129 12.31 11.30 -17.71
N THR A 130 11.43 12.26 -18.00
CA THR A 130 11.58 13.62 -17.48
C THR A 130 11.09 13.72 -16.05
N LEU A 131 11.48 14.77 -15.33
CA LEU A 131 11.00 15.05 -13.97
C LEU A 131 9.49 14.97 -13.84
N MET A 132 8.74 15.51 -14.84
CA MET A 132 7.28 15.50 -14.81
C MET A 132 6.67 14.11 -14.99
N HIS A 133 7.30 13.20 -15.74
CA HIS A 133 6.86 11.82 -15.83
C HIS A 133 7.00 11.11 -14.48
N PHE A 134 8.14 11.24 -13.81
CA PHE A 134 8.34 10.70 -12.47
C PHE A 134 7.37 11.30 -11.45
N TRP A 135 7.17 12.63 -11.50
CA TRP A 135 6.29 13.32 -10.56
C TRP A 135 4.83 12.86 -10.67
N TRP A 136 4.27 12.87 -11.88
CA TRP A 136 2.89 12.41 -12.09
C TRP A 136 2.73 10.93 -11.78
N ALA A 137 3.66 10.09 -12.23
CA ALA A 137 3.62 8.66 -11.98
C ALA A 137 3.58 8.37 -10.47
N LEU A 138 4.51 8.96 -9.70
CA LEU A 138 4.59 8.72 -8.27
C LEU A 138 3.45 9.35 -7.46
N LEU A 139 2.95 10.51 -7.86
CA LEU A 139 1.77 11.10 -7.22
C LEU A 139 0.54 10.17 -7.39
N LEU A 140 0.28 9.70 -8.61
CA LEU A 140 -0.82 8.76 -8.87
C LEU A 140 -0.61 7.42 -8.18
N LEU A 141 0.62 6.92 -8.10
CA LEU A 141 0.98 5.74 -7.34
C LEU A 141 0.60 5.87 -5.87
N GLY A 142 0.91 7.01 -5.25
CA GLY A 142 0.56 7.29 -3.85
C GLY A 142 -0.95 7.31 -3.61
N ILE A 143 -1.71 8.02 -4.46
CA ILE A 143 -3.17 8.09 -4.35
C ILE A 143 -3.79 6.70 -4.60
N GLY A 144 -3.34 5.98 -5.62
CA GLY A 144 -3.78 4.63 -5.94
C GLY A 144 -3.53 3.65 -4.80
N TRP A 145 -2.33 3.70 -4.21
CA TRP A 145 -2.01 2.93 -3.01
C TRP A 145 -2.94 3.24 -1.84
N ASN A 146 -3.22 4.51 -1.57
CA ASN A 146 -4.13 4.92 -0.50
C ASN A 146 -5.52 4.27 -0.67
N PHE A 147 -6.08 4.31 -1.88
CA PHE A 147 -7.39 3.75 -2.16
C PHE A 147 -7.40 2.22 -2.04
N LEU A 148 -6.37 1.54 -2.55
CA LEU A 148 -6.26 0.08 -2.44
C LEU A 148 -6.04 -0.37 -1.00
N TYR A 149 -5.21 0.35 -0.24
CA TYR A 149 -4.90 -0.01 1.14
C TYR A 149 -6.07 0.25 2.08
N ILE A 150 -6.63 1.47 2.07
CA ILE A 150 -7.76 1.82 2.93
C ILE A 150 -9.01 1.05 2.52
N GLY A 151 -9.28 0.93 1.22
CA GLY A 151 -10.38 0.13 0.71
C GLY A 151 -10.25 -1.35 1.06
N GLY A 152 -9.06 -1.94 0.84
CA GLY A 152 -8.77 -3.33 1.16
C GLY A 152 -8.92 -3.63 2.65
N THR A 153 -8.35 -2.78 3.53
CA THR A 153 -8.49 -2.96 4.98
C THR A 153 -9.92 -2.74 5.48
N THR A 154 -10.68 -1.85 4.83
CA THR A 154 -12.11 -1.69 5.11
C THR A 154 -12.90 -2.91 4.67
N LEU A 155 -12.71 -3.40 3.44
CA LEU A 155 -13.38 -4.59 2.93
C LEU A 155 -13.06 -5.83 3.77
N LEU A 156 -11.83 -5.95 4.27
CA LEU A 156 -11.42 -7.05 5.13
C LEU A 156 -12.30 -7.20 6.37
N THR A 157 -12.84 -6.09 6.90
CA THR A 157 -13.70 -6.12 8.08
C THR A 157 -15.01 -6.86 7.86
N GLU A 158 -15.44 -7.05 6.61
CA GLU A 158 -16.62 -7.83 6.24
C GLU A 158 -16.35 -9.34 6.20
N ALA A 159 -15.07 -9.75 6.17
CA ALA A 159 -14.69 -11.16 6.06
C ALA A 159 -14.72 -11.93 7.39
N TYR A 160 -14.75 -11.26 8.54
CA TYR A 160 -14.56 -11.88 9.84
C TYR A 160 -15.53 -11.38 10.93
N ALA A 161 -15.87 -12.27 11.86
CA ALA A 161 -16.53 -11.90 13.11
C ALA A 161 -15.52 -11.37 14.15
N PRO A 162 -15.96 -10.64 15.21
CA PRO A 162 -15.06 -10.07 16.22
C PRO A 162 -14.06 -11.08 16.82
N ALA A 163 -14.48 -12.32 17.07
CA ALA A 163 -13.63 -13.39 17.60
C ALA A 163 -12.54 -13.87 16.61
N GLU A 164 -12.70 -13.59 15.31
CA GLU A 164 -11.80 -14.01 14.23
C GLU A 164 -10.82 -12.89 13.82
N LYS A 165 -11.01 -11.66 14.33
CA LYS A 165 -10.29 -10.45 13.92
C LYS A 165 -8.77 -10.63 13.91
N ALA A 166 -8.19 -11.05 15.04
CA ALA A 166 -6.74 -11.11 15.20
C ALA A 166 -6.09 -12.05 14.17
N LYS A 167 -6.64 -13.26 13.98
CA LYS A 167 -6.10 -14.24 13.03
C LYS A 167 -6.28 -13.82 11.58
N THR A 168 -7.41 -13.17 11.26
CA THR A 168 -7.70 -12.72 9.88
C THR A 168 -6.84 -11.53 9.49
N GLN A 169 -6.73 -10.53 10.36
CA GLN A 169 -5.83 -9.38 10.14
C GLN A 169 -4.37 -9.83 10.10
N GLY A 170 -3.97 -10.73 11.00
CA GLY A 170 -2.60 -11.28 11.00
C GLY A 170 -2.23 -11.98 9.69
N LEU A 171 -3.15 -12.75 9.08
CA LEU A 171 -2.93 -13.34 7.76
C LEU A 171 -2.84 -12.29 6.66
N ASN A 172 -3.74 -11.31 6.66
CA ASN A 172 -3.70 -10.20 5.71
C ASN A 172 -2.38 -9.43 5.77
N ASP A 173 -1.95 -9.07 6.99
CA ASP A 173 -0.71 -8.34 7.22
C ASP A 173 0.50 -9.17 6.80
N PHE A 174 0.50 -10.47 7.07
CA PHE A 174 1.55 -11.38 6.62
C PHE A 174 1.66 -11.37 5.08
N LEU A 175 0.56 -11.50 4.36
CA LEU A 175 0.54 -11.48 2.88
C LEU A 175 1.03 -10.14 2.34
N MET A 176 0.59 -9.04 2.92
CA MET A 176 0.98 -7.69 2.54
C MET A 176 2.49 -7.46 2.77
N PHE A 177 3.00 -7.78 3.96
CA PHE A 177 4.43 -7.62 4.26
C PHE A 177 5.32 -8.57 3.47
N PHE A 178 4.84 -9.77 3.17
CA PHE A 178 5.54 -10.70 2.29
C PHE A 178 5.68 -10.13 0.87
N ALA A 179 4.60 -9.57 0.30
CA ALA A 179 4.64 -8.88 -0.99
C ALA A 179 5.58 -7.67 -0.96
N MET A 180 5.55 -6.87 0.12
CA MET A 180 6.43 -5.72 0.30
C MET A 180 7.90 -6.13 0.40
N ALA A 181 8.24 -7.16 1.17
CA ALA A 181 9.60 -7.65 1.29
C ALA A 181 10.14 -8.17 -0.05
N GLY A 182 9.35 -8.95 -0.78
CA GLY A 182 9.69 -9.42 -2.12
C GLY A 182 9.93 -8.25 -3.07
N SER A 183 9.02 -7.29 -3.13
CA SER A 183 9.14 -6.13 -4.02
C SER A 183 10.36 -5.25 -3.67
N SER A 184 10.67 -5.07 -2.39
CA SER A 184 11.89 -4.36 -1.95
C SER A 184 13.16 -5.06 -2.45
N PHE A 185 13.22 -6.38 -2.30
CA PHE A 185 14.38 -7.15 -2.76
C PHE A 185 14.59 -7.04 -4.27
N PHE A 186 13.51 -7.14 -5.05
CA PHE A 186 13.59 -7.10 -6.50
C PHE A 186 13.70 -5.70 -7.09
N SER A 187 13.31 -4.63 -6.39
CA SER A 187 13.29 -3.27 -6.94
C SER A 187 14.66 -2.81 -7.45
N GLY A 188 15.68 -2.94 -6.62
CA GLY A 188 17.05 -2.56 -6.99
C GLY A 188 17.63 -3.42 -8.11
N VAL A 189 17.43 -4.75 -8.04
CA VAL A 189 17.90 -5.68 -9.07
C VAL A 189 17.26 -5.39 -10.41
N LEU A 190 15.95 -5.21 -10.45
CA LEU A 190 15.22 -4.98 -11.71
C LEU A 190 15.57 -3.64 -12.35
N VAL A 191 15.67 -2.56 -11.57
CA VAL A 191 15.98 -1.24 -12.14
C VAL A 191 17.41 -1.18 -12.67
N THR A 192 18.36 -1.85 -12.02
CA THR A 192 19.77 -1.85 -12.45
C THR A 192 20.05 -2.81 -13.61
N SER A 193 19.36 -3.96 -13.68
CA SER A 193 19.59 -4.98 -14.71
C SER A 193 18.70 -4.84 -15.94
N ALA A 194 17.45 -4.41 -15.77
CA ALA A 194 16.45 -4.35 -16.84
C ALA A 194 15.94 -2.93 -17.13
N GLY A 195 16.22 -1.98 -16.25
CA GLY A 195 15.85 -0.57 -16.41
C GLY A 195 14.43 -0.24 -15.97
N TRP A 196 14.16 1.07 -15.94
CA TRP A 196 12.90 1.63 -15.44
C TRP A 196 11.65 1.16 -16.19
N THR A 197 11.72 1.13 -17.51
CA THR A 197 10.58 0.74 -18.36
C THR A 197 10.16 -0.70 -18.11
N VAL A 198 11.12 -1.63 -18.10
CA VAL A 198 10.84 -3.06 -17.87
C VAL A 198 10.32 -3.31 -16.47
N LEU A 199 10.85 -2.62 -15.45
CA LEU A 199 10.36 -2.70 -14.08
C LEU A 199 8.87 -2.32 -14.00
N ASN A 200 8.48 -1.22 -14.67
CA ASN A 200 7.08 -0.81 -14.74
C ASN A 200 6.20 -1.81 -15.50
N GLN A 201 6.70 -2.40 -16.59
CA GLN A 201 5.98 -3.43 -17.34
C GLN A 201 5.73 -4.70 -16.51
N ILE A 202 6.68 -5.09 -15.66
CA ILE A 202 6.53 -6.21 -14.71
C ILE A 202 5.41 -5.93 -13.69
N ALA A 203 5.14 -4.68 -13.34
CA ALA A 203 4.06 -4.32 -12.44
C ALA A 203 2.66 -4.47 -13.08
N ILE A 204 2.53 -4.46 -14.42
CA ILE A 204 1.24 -4.52 -15.13
C ILE A 204 0.37 -5.72 -14.71
N PRO A 205 0.85 -6.97 -14.73
CA PRO A 205 0.00 -8.11 -14.40
C PRO A 205 -0.52 -8.07 -12.96
N PHE A 206 0.26 -7.53 -12.01
CA PHE A 206 -0.18 -7.39 -10.63
C PHE A 206 -1.30 -6.33 -10.51
N VAL A 207 -1.14 -5.17 -11.16
CA VAL A 207 -2.19 -4.15 -11.18
C VAL A 207 -3.43 -4.65 -11.92
N ALA A 208 -3.28 -5.35 -13.03
CA ALA A 208 -4.39 -5.98 -13.74
C ALA A 208 -5.17 -6.96 -12.84
N LEU A 209 -4.46 -7.76 -12.04
CA LEU A 209 -5.09 -8.67 -11.09
C LEU A 209 -6.01 -7.93 -10.09
N SER A 210 -5.60 -6.74 -9.61
CA SER A 210 -6.44 -5.93 -8.70
C SER A 210 -7.62 -5.23 -9.38
N VAL A 211 -7.63 -5.13 -10.72
CA VAL A 211 -8.77 -4.59 -11.49
C VAL A 211 -9.87 -5.63 -11.66
N PHE A 212 -9.49 -6.92 -11.77
CA PHE A 212 -10.42 -8.03 -12.06
C PHE A 212 -10.81 -8.83 -10.81
N ALA A 213 -10.24 -8.53 -9.65
CA ALA A 213 -10.59 -9.13 -8.37
C ALA A 213 -11.80 -8.43 -7.73
#